data_0390ec966ac96969a903d5d286dda934
#
_entry.id   0390ec966ac96969a903d5d286dda934
#
_cell.length_a   1.000
_cell.length_b   1.000
_cell.length_c   1.000
_cell.angle_alpha   90.00
_cell.angle_beta   90.00
_cell.angle_gamma   90.00
#
_symmetry.space_group_name_H-M   'P 1'
#
loop_
_entity.id
_entity.type
_entity.pdbx_description
1 polymer ?
#
loop_
_entity_poly.entity_id
_entity_poly.type
_entity_poly.pdbx_seq_one_letter_code
_entity_poly.pdbx_strand_id
1 'polypeptide(L)'
;NENLAVLLQTVYQERFGDVDIAAKQGVLSDICSYSKDRVAVSELDVTTYFSTENMLPRKAGSTDATSLPTTPQTTACHKGDTLISNIRPYFKKIVYCEDECGCSTDVLCFTPNQPQYSAYLFSTLYADKFFAFMVAGAKGTKMPRGDKQQIMTYPIVLPSEVALVEFNTIALPLIKQIYSNRAENKRLSLLRDTLLPKLMSGELDVSDIDL
;
A
#
# COMPACT_ATOMS: atom_id res chain seq x y z
N ASN A 1 8.14 -11.03 -5.25
CA ASN A 1 7.27 -10.27 -4.32
C ASN A 1 5.94 -10.99 -4.02
N GLU A 2 5.37 -11.73 -4.97
CA GLU A 2 4.10 -12.44 -4.75
C GLU A 2 4.21 -13.44 -3.59
N ASN A 3 5.27 -14.25 -3.54
CA ASN A 3 5.48 -15.21 -2.46
C ASN A 3 5.61 -14.54 -1.08
N LEU A 4 6.27 -13.37 -1.00
CA LEU A 4 6.38 -12.63 0.26
C LEU A 4 5.02 -12.06 0.69
N ALA A 5 4.21 -11.58 -0.25
CA ALA A 5 2.86 -11.10 0.05
C ALA A 5 1.93 -12.23 0.47
N VAL A 6 2.05 -13.41 -0.15
CA VAL A 6 1.32 -14.63 0.28
C VAL A 6 1.75 -15.03 1.68
N LEU A 7 3.06 -15.07 1.96
CA LEU A 7 3.57 -15.41 3.30
C LEU A 7 3.05 -14.43 4.35
N LEU A 8 3.10 -13.11 4.09
CA LEU A 8 2.55 -12.10 4.98
C LEU A 8 1.06 -12.35 5.29
N GLN A 9 0.27 -12.65 4.24
CA GLN A 9 -1.16 -12.94 4.42
C GLN A 9 -1.40 -14.27 5.14
N THR A 10 -0.58 -15.29 4.91
CA THR A 10 -0.66 -16.57 5.63
C THR A 10 -0.43 -16.35 7.13
N VAL A 11 0.66 -15.66 7.50
CA VAL A 11 0.96 -15.34 8.91
C VAL A 11 -0.16 -14.50 9.54
N TYR A 12 -0.71 -13.54 8.79
CA TYR A 12 -1.86 -12.75 9.26
C TYR A 12 -3.10 -13.62 9.48
N GLN A 13 -3.43 -14.51 8.54
CA GLN A 13 -4.61 -15.37 8.63
C GLN A 13 -4.47 -16.42 9.78
N GLU A 14 -3.30 -17.03 9.94
CA GLU A 14 -3.05 -17.97 11.04
C GLU A 14 -3.21 -17.32 12.42
N ARG A 15 -2.83 -16.06 12.57
CA ARG A 15 -2.87 -15.36 13.86
C ARG A 15 -4.20 -14.66 14.15
N PHE A 16 -4.87 -14.15 13.10
CA PHE A 16 -6.03 -13.26 13.23
C PHE A 16 -7.21 -13.63 12.32
N GLY A 17 -7.06 -14.63 11.46
CA GLY A 17 -8.06 -14.97 10.44
C GLY A 17 -9.18 -15.88 10.92
N ASP A 18 -8.88 -16.81 11.81
CA ASP A 18 -9.88 -17.66 12.46
C ASP A 18 -10.32 -16.96 13.74
N VAL A 19 -11.56 -16.51 13.71
CA VAL A 19 -12.18 -15.85 14.85
C VAL A 19 -12.35 -16.90 15.97
N ASP A 20 -11.36 -17.00 16.85
CA ASP A 20 -11.58 -17.62 18.13
C ASP A 20 -12.71 -16.83 18.82
N ILE A 21 -13.76 -17.52 19.24
CA ILE A 21 -14.93 -16.93 19.92
C ILE A 21 -14.50 -16.11 21.16
N ALA A 22 -13.32 -16.41 21.69
CA ALA A 22 -12.70 -15.71 22.82
C ALA A 22 -11.93 -14.43 22.41
N ALA A 23 -11.67 -14.20 21.11
CA ALA A 23 -10.93 -13.01 20.66
C ALA A 23 -11.80 -11.76 20.73
N LYS A 24 -11.21 -10.66 21.21
CA LYS A 24 -11.91 -9.37 21.29
C LYS A 24 -12.25 -8.87 19.88
N GLN A 25 -13.52 -8.74 19.58
CA GLN A 25 -14.02 -8.21 18.32
C GLN A 25 -14.01 -6.67 18.35
N GLY A 26 -13.73 -6.06 17.20
CA GLY A 26 -13.77 -4.63 17.00
C GLY A 26 -14.06 -4.27 15.55
N VAL A 27 -13.92 -3.00 15.24
CA VAL A 27 -14.06 -2.46 13.89
C VAL A 27 -12.81 -1.68 13.48
N LEU A 28 -12.65 -1.46 12.20
CA LEU A 28 -11.45 -0.81 11.64
C LEU A 28 -11.16 0.55 12.30
N SER A 29 -12.20 1.33 12.64
CA SER A 29 -12.04 2.63 13.33
C SER A 29 -11.46 2.54 14.74
N ASP A 30 -11.38 1.35 15.33
CA ASP A 30 -10.75 1.18 16.66
C ASP A 30 -9.22 1.24 16.57
N ILE A 31 -8.65 0.96 15.39
CA ILE A 31 -7.20 0.88 15.19
C ILE A 31 -6.64 1.95 14.25
N CYS A 32 -7.46 2.62 13.45
CA CYS A 32 -7.01 3.64 12.50
C CYS A 32 -8.05 4.73 12.28
N SER A 33 -7.60 5.81 11.66
CA SER A 33 -8.45 6.89 11.16
C SER A 33 -8.01 7.31 9.75
N TYR A 34 -8.82 8.09 9.05
CA TYR A 34 -8.36 8.74 7.81
C TYR A 34 -7.44 9.90 8.16
N SER A 35 -6.31 10.02 7.46
CA SER A 35 -5.42 11.18 7.59
C SER A 35 -6.19 12.48 7.35
N LYS A 36 -5.96 13.46 8.25
CA LYS A 36 -6.48 14.82 8.16
C LYS A 36 -5.39 15.84 7.86
N ASP A 37 -4.14 15.37 7.89
CA ASP A 37 -2.97 16.21 7.70
C ASP A 37 -2.81 16.64 6.26
N ARG A 38 -2.14 17.75 6.05
CA ARG A 38 -1.92 18.34 4.73
C ARG A 38 -0.43 18.57 4.52
N VAL A 39 0.03 18.34 3.30
CA VAL A 39 1.39 18.62 2.86
C VAL A 39 1.35 19.58 1.66
N ALA A 40 2.29 20.50 1.61
CA ALA A 40 2.45 21.36 0.45
C ALA A 40 2.94 20.54 -0.76
N VAL A 41 2.33 20.75 -1.93
CA VAL A 41 2.73 20.02 -3.13
C VAL A 41 4.17 20.33 -3.54
N SER A 42 4.68 21.51 -3.16
CA SER A 42 6.08 21.89 -3.37
C SER A 42 7.10 21.06 -2.58
N GLU A 43 6.65 20.32 -1.55
CA GLU A 43 7.49 19.42 -0.75
C GLU A 43 7.48 17.98 -1.30
N LEU A 44 6.66 17.72 -2.34
CA LEU A 44 6.51 16.42 -2.97
C LEU A 44 7.19 16.39 -4.34
N ASP A 45 7.53 15.19 -4.76
CA ASP A 45 7.94 14.89 -6.13
C ASP A 45 7.10 13.74 -6.72
N VAL A 46 7.40 13.37 -7.97
CA VAL A 46 6.67 12.31 -8.67
C VAL A 46 6.83 10.93 -8.03
N THR A 47 7.84 10.73 -7.18
CA THR A 47 8.10 9.46 -6.49
C THR A 47 7.37 9.39 -5.14
N THR A 48 7.03 10.54 -4.55
CA THR A 48 6.39 10.68 -3.24
C THR A 48 4.91 11.07 -3.32
N TYR A 49 4.33 11.16 -4.52
CA TYR A 49 2.92 11.45 -4.72
C TYR A 49 2.14 10.26 -5.26
N PHE A 50 1.02 9.91 -4.59
CA PHE A 50 0.16 8.80 -4.95
C PHE A 50 -1.23 9.26 -5.42
N SER A 51 -1.63 8.76 -6.59
CA SER A 51 -2.97 8.94 -7.14
C SER A 51 -3.56 7.60 -7.60
N THR A 52 -4.82 7.59 -7.97
CA THR A 52 -5.43 6.39 -8.53
C THR A 52 -4.78 5.94 -9.85
N GLU A 53 -4.05 6.82 -10.53
CA GLU A 53 -3.42 6.52 -11.81
C GLU A 53 -2.11 5.75 -11.64
N ASN A 54 -1.27 6.18 -10.72
CA ASN A 54 0.04 5.55 -10.49
C ASN A 54 0.03 4.40 -9.48
N MET A 55 -1.07 4.19 -8.75
CA MET A 55 -1.28 2.97 -7.98
C MET A 55 -1.70 1.83 -8.91
N LEU A 56 -0.99 0.71 -8.84
CA LEU A 56 -1.19 -0.44 -9.73
C LEU A 56 -2.30 -1.38 -9.25
N PRO A 57 -3.06 -1.99 -10.16
CA PRO A 57 -4.11 -2.96 -9.80
C PRO A 57 -3.52 -4.25 -9.23
N ARG A 58 -4.40 -5.06 -8.61
CA ARG A 58 -4.05 -6.38 -8.07
C ARG A 58 -2.93 -6.33 -7.01
N LYS A 59 -2.91 -5.24 -6.21
CA LYS A 59 -1.93 -5.05 -5.13
C LYS A 59 -0.46 -5.00 -5.61
N ALA A 60 -0.24 -4.65 -6.88
CA ALA A 60 1.10 -4.65 -7.48
C ALA A 60 1.99 -3.47 -7.04
N GLY A 61 1.47 -2.56 -6.20
CA GLY A 61 2.21 -1.39 -5.71
C GLY A 61 1.92 -0.14 -6.53
N SER A 62 2.95 0.62 -6.87
CA SER A 62 2.83 1.88 -7.59
C SER A 62 3.99 2.11 -8.55
N THR A 63 3.78 3.02 -9.49
CA THR A 63 4.82 3.66 -10.30
C THR A 63 5.00 5.10 -9.85
N ASP A 64 5.95 5.82 -10.43
CA ASP A 64 6.04 7.26 -10.25
C ASP A 64 4.80 7.94 -10.86
N ALA A 65 4.40 9.06 -10.28
CA ALA A 65 3.35 9.88 -10.85
C ALA A 65 3.83 10.53 -12.15
N THR A 66 2.93 10.71 -13.10
CA THR A 66 3.26 11.44 -14.35
C THR A 66 3.35 12.93 -14.14
N SER A 67 2.65 13.45 -13.13
CA SER A 67 2.66 14.87 -12.75
C SER A 67 2.19 15.02 -11.31
N LEU A 68 2.53 16.14 -10.69
CA LEU A 68 1.98 16.56 -9.41
C LEU A 68 0.65 17.30 -9.61
N PRO A 69 -0.22 17.34 -8.58
CA PRO A 69 -1.48 18.08 -8.65
C PRO A 69 -1.21 19.58 -8.73
N THR A 70 -2.15 20.32 -9.34
CA THR A 70 -2.07 21.79 -9.46
C THR A 70 -2.55 22.52 -8.20
N THR A 71 -3.10 21.80 -7.22
CA THR A 71 -3.51 22.38 -5.94
C THR A 71 -2.29 22.69 -5.07
N PRO A 72 -2.33 23.72 -4.21
CA PRO A 72 -1.18 24.08 -3.37
C PRO A 72 -0.87 23.02 -2.31
N GLN A 73 -1.86 22.25 -1.88
CA GLN A 73 -1.74 21.22 -0.85
C GLN A 73 -2.53 19.97 -1.21
N THR A 74 -2.06 18.83 -0.68
CA THR A 74 -2.74 17.55 -0.76
C THR A 74 -2.78 16.86 0.59
N THR A 75 -3.36 15.66 0.69
CA THR A 75 -3.37 14.87 1.93
C THR A 75 -1.96 14.39 2.24
N ALA A 76 -1.48 14.69 3.44
CA ALA A 76 -0.23 14.14 3.94
C ALA A 76 -0.41 12.68 4.37
N CYS A 77 0.57 11.86 4.07
CA CYS A 77 0.63 10.46 4.43
C CYS A 77 1.98 10.20 5.10
N HIS A 78 1.94 9.54 6.24
CA HIS A 78 3.11 9.32 7.09
C HIS A 78 3.62 7.90 6.98
N LYS A 79 4.85 7.68 7.40
CA LYS A 79 5.41 6.34 7.49
C LYS A 79 4.52 5.41 8.33
N GLY A 80 4.17 4.26 7.77
CA GLY A 80 3.28 3.30 8.40
C GLY A 80 1.81 3.43 8.00
N ASP A 81 1.45 4.47 7.28
CA ASP A 81 0.11 4.63 6.71
C ASP A 81 -0.13 3.61 5.59
N THR A 82 -1.40 3.33 5.34
CA THR A 82 -1.84 2.50 4.21
C THR A 82 -2.73 3.29 3.27
N LEU A 83 -2.37 3.30 1.99
CA LEU A 83 -3.11 3.99 0.93
C LEU A 83 -3.95 3.00 0.14
N ILE A 84 -5.21 3.35 -0.12
CA ILE A 84 -6.12 2.58 -0.98
C ILE A 84 -6.82 3.51 -1.96
N SER A 85 -6.83 3.15 -3.25
CA SER A 85 -7.64 3.85 -4.23
C SER A 85 -9.12 3.69 -3.92
N ASN A 86 -9.83 4.81 -3.72
CA ASN A 86 -11.26 4.81 -3.45
C ASN A 86 -12.10 4.59 -4.71
N ILE A 87 -11.53 4.84 -5.89
CA ILE A 87 -12.21 4.66 -7.17
C ILE A 87 -12.04 3.22 -7.64
N ARG A 88 -13.17 2.59 -8.02
CA ARG A 88 -13.20 1.22 -8.55
C ARG A 88 -12.44 0.24 -7.64
N PRO A 89 -12.88 0.06 -6.39
CA PRO A 89 -12.16 -0.72 -5.37
C PRO A 89 -11.88 -2.17 -5.80
N TYR A 90 -12.61 -2.70 -6.77
CA TYR A 90 -12.37 -4.03 -7.34
C TYR A 90 -11.00 -4.16 -8.04
N PHE A 91 -10.32 -3.05 -8.37
CA PHE A 91 -8.94 -3.11 -8.85
C PHE A 91 -7.92 -3.44 -7.74
N LYS A 92 -8.31 -3.37 -6.48
CA LYS A 92 -7.48 -3.72 -5.32
C LYS A 92 -6.13 -2.99 -5.33
N LYS A 93 -6.17 -1.67 -5.49
CA LYS A 93 -4.97 -0.83 -5.50
C LYS A 93 -4.63 -0.41 -4.06
N ILE A 94 -3.48 -0.85 -3.56
CA ILE A 94 -3.01 -0.61 -2.20
C ILE A 94 -1.50 -0.37 -2.15
N VAL A 95 -1.08 0.56 -1.30
CA VAL A 95 0.33 0.91 -1.04
C VAL A 95 0.52 1.11 0.45
N TYR A 96 1.64 0.64 0.99
CA TYR A 96 2.13 0.95 2.33
C TYR A 96 3.12 2.11 2.24
N CYS A 97 3.03 3.10 3.11
CA CYS A 97 3.95 4.24 3.13
C CYS A 97 5.22 3.87 3.93
N GLU A 98 6.35 3.75 3.25
CA GLU A 98 7.64 3.55 3.91
C GLU A 98 8.23 4.86 4.44
N ASP A 99 7.86 5.99 3.81
CA ASP A 99 8.32 7.34 4.13
C ASP A 99 7.16 8.32 4.03
N GLU A 100 7.44 9.59 4.37
CA GLU A 100 6.51 10.71 4.22
C GLU A 100 6.16 10.91 2.75
N CYS A 101 4.88 11.07 2.47
CA CYS A 101 4.39 11.23 1.09
C CYS A 101 3.06 12.00 1.05
N GLY A 102 2.50 12.17 -0.14
CA GLY A 102 1.20 12.77 -0.32
C GLY A 102 0.28 11.95 -1.22
N CYS A 103 -1.01 12.10 -1.06
CA CYS A 103 -1.96 11.41 -1.94
C CYS A 103 -3.12 12.29 -2.40
N SER A 104 -3.70 11.91 -3.55
CA SER A 104 -4.87 12.57 -4.12
C SER A 104 -6.13 12.34 -3.27
N THR A 105 -7.13 13.18 -3.46
CA THR A 105 -8.44 13.08 -2.77
C THR A 105 -9.22 11.78 -3.06
N ASP A 106 -8.88 11.11 -4.17
CA ASP A 106 -9.46 9.82 -4.57
C ASP A 106 -8.70 8.62 -4.01
N VAL A 107 -7.66 8.86 -3.20
CA VAL A 107 -6.94 7.85 -2.42
C VAL A 107 -7.30 8.04 -0.95
N LEU A 108 -7.63 6.96 -0.29
CA LEU A 108 -7.87 6.92 1.16
C LEU A 108 -6.54 6.63 1.85
N CYS A 109 -6.12 7.53 2.73
CA CYS A 109 -4.97 7.35 3.60
C CYS A 109 -5.46 6.90 4.97
N PHE A 110 -5.14 5.66 5.35
CA PHE A 110 -5.46 5.08 6.64
C PHE A 110 -4.24 5.21 7.55
N THR A 111 -4.36 6.05 8.58
CA THR A 111 -3.31 6.26 9.58
C THR A 111 -3.60 5.42 10.81
N PRO A 112 -2.69 4.55 11.24
CA PRO A 112 -2.86 3.76 12.45
C PRO A 112 -2.90 4.67 13.69
N ASN A 113 -3.82 4.39 14.63
CA ASN A 113 -3.95 5.18 15.87
C ASN A 113 -2.68 5.08 16.75
N GLN A 114 -1.90 4.03 16.58
CA GLN A 114 -0.61 3.80 17.23
C GLN A 114 0.34 3.12 16.23
N PRO A 115 1.64 3.46 16.21
CA PRO A 115 2.59 2.93 15.22
C PRO A 115 2.67 1.41 15.17
N GLN A 116 2.44 0.72 16.29
CA GLN A 116 2.46 -0.74 16.36
C GLN A 116 1.36 -1.41 15.54
N TYR A 117 0.28 -0.72 15.21
CA TYR A 117 -0.79 -1.24 14.36
C TYR A 117 -0.46 -1.19 12.86
N SER A 118 0.63 -0.53 12.43
CA SER A 118 0.86 -0.28 11.00
C SER A 118 0.90 -1.55 10.15
N ALA A 119 1.67 -2.58 10.53
CA ALA A 119 1.73 -3.84 9.80
C ALA A 119 0.43 -4.65 9.88
N TYR A 120 -0.23 -4.64 11.04
CA TYR A 120 -1.52 -5.29 11.23
C TYR A 120 -2.59 -4.61 10.35
N LEU A 121 -2.67 -3.29 10.37
CA LEU A 121 -3.56 -2.49 9.54
C LEU A 121 -3.33 -2.78 8.04
N PHE A 122 -2.07 -2.70 7.59
CA PHE A 122 -1.74 -3.02 6.20
C PHE A 122 -2.18 -4.44 5.82
N SER A 123 -1.91 -5.43 6.65
CA SER A 123 -2.28 -6.83 6.38
C SER A 123 -3.79 -7.04 6.37
N THR A 124 -4.53 -6.38 7.26
CA THR A 124 -5.99 -6.37 7.29
C THR A 124 -6.56 -5.79 5.99
N LEU A 125 -6.07 -4.62 5.57
CA LEU A 125 -6.53 -3.92 4.36
C LEU A 125 -6.05 -4.62 3.06
N TYR A 126 -4.97 -5.39 3.15
CA TYR A 126 -4.45 -6.18 2.02
C TYR A 126 -5.31 -7.42 1.74
N ALA A 127 -6.09 -7.90 2.72
CA ALA A 127 -6.90 -9.09 2.57
C ALA A 127 -8.01 -8.93 1.51
N ASP A 128 -8.29 -9.99 0.75
CA ASP A 128 -9.35 -9.97 -0.28
C ASP A 128 -10.75 -9.77 0.33
N LYS A 129 -10.97 -10.25 1.55
CA LYS A 129 -12.21 -10.05 2.32
C LYS A 129 -12.50 -8.56 2.54
N PHE A 130 -11.46 -7.74 2.83
CA PHE A 130 -11.61 -6.30 2.98
C PHE A 130 -12.04 -5.63 1.66
N PHE A 131 -11.40 -5.96 0.54
CA PHE A 131 -11.79 -5.40 -0.76
C PHE A 131 -13.20 -5.83 -1.18
N ALA A 132 -13.60 -7.07 -0.89
CA ALA A 132 -14.97 -7.53 -1.11
C ALA A 132 -15.99 -6.70 -0.30
N PHE A 133 -15.68 -6.42 0.97
CA PHE A 133 -16.50 -5.56 1.82
C PHE A 133 -16.57 -4.12 1.28
N MET A 134 -15.44 -3.56 0.84
CA MET A 134 -15.39 -2.23 0.25
C MET A 134 -16.20 -2.14 -1.05
N VAL A 135 -16.14 -3.18 -1.90
CA VAL A 135 -16.91 -3.26 -3.16
C VAL A 135 -18.41 -3.37 -2.86
N ALA A 136 -18.80 -4.17 -1.87
CA ALA A 136 -20.22 -4.34 -1.51
C ALA A 136 -20.87 -3.03 -1.03
N GLY A 137 -20.12 -2.15 -0.39
CA GLY A 137 -20.61 -0.82 0.04
C GLY A 137 -20.40 0.29 -0.98
N ALA A 138 -19.78 0.00 -2.15
CA ALA A 138 -19.44 1.04 -3.11
C ALA A 138 -20.69 1.62 -3.78
N LYS A 139 -20.68 2.94 -4.00
CA LYS A 139 -21.77 3.70 -4.64
C LYS A 139 -21.32 4.26 -5.99
N GLY A 140 -22.27 4.34 -6.92
CA GLY A 140 -22.05 4.84 -8.29
C GLY A 140 -21.89 3.70 -9.32
N THR A 141 -22.38 3.93 -10.55
CA THR A 141 -22.41 2.91 -11.60
C THR A 141 -21.16 2.94 -12.48
N LYS A 142 -20.79 4.10 -13.01
CA LYS A 142 -19.66 4.23 -13.96
C LYS A 142 -18.30 4.27 -13.25
N MET A 143 -18.22 4.92 -12.10
CA MET A 143 -17.01 5.05 -11.28
C MET A 143 -17.36 4.81 -9.80
N PRO A 144 -17.60 3.55 -9.43
CA PRO A 144 -17.98 3.25 -8.04
C PRO A 144 -16.88 3.68 -7.08
N ARG A 145 -17.31 4.33 -5.98
CA ARG A 145 -16.45 4.74 -4.87
C ARG A 145 -16.88 4.03 -3.60
N GLY A 146 -15.91 3.57 -2.84
CA GLY A 146 -16.17 3.01 -1.51
C GLY A 146 -16.80 4.04 -0.59
N ASP A 147 -17.73 3.59 0.24
CA ASP A 147 -18.35 4.42 1.26
C ASP A 147 -17.40 4.51 2.47
N LYS A 148 -16.87 5.73 2.71
CA LYS A 148 -15.88 5.98 3.78
C LYS A 148 -16.40 5.61 5.17
N GLN A 149 -17.68 5.81 5.45
CA GLN A 149 -18.27 5.46 6.74
C GLN A 149 -18.41 3.95 6.89
N GLN A 150 -18.93 3.29 5.86
CA GLN A 150 -19.08 1.84 5.83
C GLN A 150 -17.71 1.14 5.95
N ILE A 151 -16.66 1.62 5.26
CA ILE A 151 -15.32 1.04 5.31
C ILE A 151 -14.79 0.98 6.75
N MET A 152 -15.01 2.04 7.56
CA MET A 152 -14.53 2.10 8.94
C MET A 152 -15.27 1.15 9.90
N THR A 153 -16.40 0.59 9.48
CA THR A 153 -17.12 -0.46 10.21
C THR A 153 -16.67 -1.89 9.87
N TYR A 154 -15.62 -2.03 9.05
CA TYR A 154 -15.10 -3.36 8.71
C TYR A 154 -14.73 -4.12 9.99
N PRO A 155 -15.28 -5.35 10.20
CA PRO A 155 -15.03 -6.11 11.41
C PRO A 155 -13.59 -6.64 11.44
N ILE A 156 -12.95 -6.51 12.58
CA ILE A 156 -11.59 -6.98 12.83
C ILE A 156 -11.50 -7.69 14.18
N VAL A 157 -10.48 -8.51 14.35
CA VAL A 157 -10.03 -9.00 15.65
C VAL A 157 -9.10 -7.96 16.25
N LEU A 158 -9.35 -7.51 17.48
CA LEU A 158 -8.44 -6.61 18.18
C LEU A 158 -7.29 -7.42 18.80
N PRO A 159 -6.06 -7.31 18.28
CA PRO A 159 -4.94 -8.09 18.80
C PRO A 159 -4.54 -7.64 20.21
N SER A 160 -4.08 -8.57 21.04
CA SER A 160 -3.40 -8.22 22.28
C SER A 160 -2.02 -7.58 21.96
N GLU A 161 -1.47 -6.81 22.90
CA GLU A 161 -0.12 -6.23 22.71
C GLU A 161 0.93 -7.29 22.40
N VAL A 162 0.89 -8.43 23.09
CA VAL A 162 1.84 -9.53 22.86
C VAL A 162 1.71 -10.09 21.44
N ALA A 163 0.49 -10.40 21.00
CA ALA A 163 0.26 -10.90 19.65
C ALA A 163 0.67 -9.89 18.57
N LEU A 164 0.48 -8.60 18.84
CA LEU A 164 0.86 -7.53 17.93
C LEU A 164 2.38 -7.40 17.81
N VAL A 165 3.11 -7.44 18.94
CA VAL A 165 4.58 -7.42 18.95
C VAL A 165 5.13 -8.63 18.19
N GLU A 166 4.65 -9.83 18.50
CA GLU A 166 5.08 -11.05 17.79
C GLU A 166 4.78 -11.00 16.29
N PHE A 167 3.60 -10.50 15.90
CA PHE A 167 3.26 -10.33 14.48
C PHE A 167 4.21 -9.34 13.80
N ASN A 168 4.50 -8.20 14.42
CA ASN A 168 5.36 -7.16 13.88
C ASN A 168 6.81 -7.65 13.66
N THR A 169 7.32 -8.58 14.49
CA THR A 169 8.66 -9.14 14.29
C THR A 169 8.79 -9.90 12.96
N ILE A 170 7.69 -10.41 12.43
CA ILE A 170 7.64 -11.14 11.16
C ILE A 170 7.16 -10.21 10.03
N ALA A 171 6.08 -9.49 10.26
CA ALA A 171 5.38 -8.74 9.22
C ALA A 171 6.17 -7.52 8.71
N LEU A 172 6.78 -6.73 9.61
CA LEU A 172 7.54 -5.54 9.20
C LEU A 172 8.75 -5.87 8.31
N PRO A 173 9.60 -6.88 8.61
CA PRO A 173 10.64 -7.31 7.69
C PRO A 173 10.13 -7.77 6.33
N LEU A 174 8.99 -8.50 6.28
CA LEU A 174 8.39 -8.94 5.02
C LEU A 174 7.90 -7.75 4.18
N ILE A 175 7.21 -6.78 4.80
CA ILE A 175 6.77 -5.55 4.14
C ILE A 175 7.99 -4.81 3.59
N LYS A 176 9.01 -4.56 4.42
CA LYS A 176 10.25 -3.89 4.00
C LYS A 176 10.91 -4.62 2.82
N GLN A 177 10.99 -5.95 2.85
CA GLN A 177 11.58 -6.72 1.76
C GLN A 177 10.78 -6.60 0.46
N ILE A 178 9.44 -6.61 0.54
CA ILE A 178 8.57 -6.41 -0.64
C ILE A 178 8.88 -5.06 -1.31
N TYR A 179 9.02 -3.99 -0.52
CA TYR A 179 9.28 -2.65 -1.04
C TYR A 179 10.72 -2.49 -1.53
N SER A 180 11.70 -3.02 -0.81
CA SER A 180 13.10 -3.06 -1.27
C SER A 180 13.23 -3.76 -2.63
N ASN A 181 12.58 -4.92 -2.79
CA ASN A 181 12.57 -5.64 -4.07
C ASN A 181 11.86 -4.85 -5.19
N ARG A 182 10.83 -4.06 -4.86
CA ARG A 182 10.15 -3.18 -5.84
C ARG A 182 11.07 -2.06 -6.29
N ALA A 183 11.76 -1.41 -5.37
CA ALA A 183 12.74 -0.36 -5.67
C ALA A 183 13.88 -0.91 -6.55
N GLU A 184 14.42 -2.07 -6.21
CA GLU A 184 15.46 -2.72 -7.01
C GLU A 184 14.97 -3.13 -8.40
N ASN A 185 13.77 -3.70 -8.52
CA ASN A 185 13.19 -4.04 -9.83
C ASN A 185 13.01 -2.78 -10.71
N LYS A 186 12.61 -1.65 -10.12
CA LYS A 186 12.50 -0.37 -10.81
C LYS A 186 13.87 0.08 -11.32
N ARG A 187 14.91 0.02 -10.45
CA ARG A 187 16.28 0.37 -10.80
C ARG A 187 16.82 -0.51 -11.94
N LEU A 188 16.63 -1.82 -11.85
CA LEU A 188 17.06 -2.79 -12.87
C LEU A 188 16.33 -2.57 -14.20
N SER A 189 15.04 -2.26 -14.18
CA SER A 189 14.28 -1.94 -15.40
C SER A 189 14.80 -0.68 -16.06
N LEU A 190 15.08 0.39 -15.31
CA LEU A 190 15.66 1.61 -15.84
C LEU A 190 17.05 1.37 -16.44
N LEU A 191 17.88 0.59 -15.76
CA LEU A 191 19.21 0.22 -16.24
C LEU A 191 19.13 -0.56 -17.55
N ARG A 192 18.27 -1.59 -17.62
CA ARG A 192 18.02 -2.35 -18.86
C ARG A 192 17.58 -1.43 -19.99
N ASP A 193 16.58 -0.58 -19.76
CA ASP A 193 16.01 0.29 -20.80
C ASP A 193 17.00 1.38 -21.28
N THR A 194 18.00 1.73 -20.44
CA THR A 194 19.09 2.63 -20.79
C THR A 194 20.19 1.93 -21.55
N LEU A 195 20.57 0.70 -21.15
CA LEU A 195 21.71 -0.01 -21.72
C LEU A 195 21.37 -0.77 -23.00
N LEU A 196 20.17 -1.34 -23.08
CA LEU A 196 19.78 -2.18 -24.22
C LEU A 196 19.88 -1.47 -25.58
N PRO A 197 19.39 -0.22 -25.75
CA PRO A 197 19.56 0.53 -27.00
C PRO A 197 21.02 0.78 -27.36
N LYS A 198 21.88 1.05 -26.36
CA LYS A 198 23.32 1.32 -26.56
C LYS A 198 24.09 0.07 -26.98
N LEU A 199 23.72 -1.08 -26.41
CA LEU A 199 24.25 -2.38 -26.82
C LEU A 199 23.83 -2.72 -28.27
N MET A 200 22.55 -2.50 -28.59
CA MET A 200 22.02 -2.79 -29.92
C MET A 200 22.60 -1.87 -31.02
N SER A 201 22.93 -0.62 -30.68
CA SER A 201 23.57 0.32 -31.61
C SER A 201 25.07 0.15 -31.75
N GLY A 202 25.72 -0.69 -30.91
CA GLY A 202 27.17 -0.84 -30.86
C GLY A 202 27.89 0.34 -30.17
N GLU A 203 27.14 1.26 -29.51
CA GLU A 203 27.73 2.33 -28.72
C GLU A 203 28.45 1.80 -27.47
N LEU A 204 27.96 0.68 -26.92
CA LEU A 204 28.63 -0.08 -25.86
C LEU A 204 29.13 -1.41 -26.42
N ASP A 205 30.46 -1.58 -26.39
CA ASP A 205 31.10 -2.85 -26.70
C ASP A 205 31.30 -3.66 -25.41
N VAL A 206 30.87 -4.91 -25.42
CA VAL A 206 30.97 -5.83 -24.29
C VAL A 206 31.85 -7.05 -24.63
N SER A 207 32.57 -6.99 -25.74
CA SER A 207 33.40 -8.12 -26.24
C SER A 207 34.47 -8.55 -25.25
N ASP A 208 34.92 -7.62 -24.39
CA ASP A 208 36.01 -7.87 -23.41
C ASP A 208 35.48 -8.18 -21.99
N ILE A 209 34.14 -8.38 -21.82
CA ILE A 209 33.57 -8.77 -20.53
C ILE A 209 33.55 -10.30 -20.41
N ASP A 210 34.38 -10.86 -19.57
CA ASP A 210 34.32 -12.27 -19.16
C ASP A 210 33.02 -12.49 -18.35
N LEU A 211 32.13 -13.38 -18.85
CA LEU A 211 30.86 -13.77 -18.24
C LEU A 211 31.01 -15.02 -17.37
#